data_b605ccd4c65a7b9bd98b63d5547fbad4
#
_entry.id   b605ccd4c65a7b9bd98b63d5547fbad4
#
_cell.length_a   1.000
_cell.length_b   1.000
_cell.length_c   1.000
_cell.angle_alpha   90.00
_cell.angle_beta   90.00
_cell.angle_gamma   90.00
#
_symmetry.space_group_name_H-M   'P 1'
#
loop_
_entity.id
_entity.type
_entity.pdbx_description
1 polymer ?
#
loop_
_entity_poly.entity_id
_entity_poly.type
_entity_poly.pdbx_seq_one_letter_code
_entity_poly.pdbx_strand_id
1 'polypeptide(L)'
;MKECFKCGATKPYTEFYKHKGMKDGYLGKCKTCTKSDVKTNRDANLEYYREYDKERHHNNPERRAANHASSKKWRKENPVRSAELTKAWQLRNPDKRKAHYRVSNALRSGKIEKKPCAVCGAETVQAHHPDYSKPLEVQWLCIMHHHETHVNERRRR
;
A
#
# COMPACT_ATOMS: atom_id res chain seq x y z
N MET A 1 26.35 29.74 -0.48
CA MET A 1 26.14 29.18 -1.83
C MET A 1 27.09 28.02 -2.04
N LYS A 2 26.65 26.96 -2.69
CA LYS A 2 27.44 25.76 -2.99
C LYS A 2 27.10 25.26 -4.40
N GLU A 3 28.09 24.85 -5.17
CA GLU A 3 27.88 24.24 -6.48
C GLU A 3 27.55 22.75 -6.31
N CYS A 4 26.54 22.29 -7.07
CA CYS A 4 26.19 20.89 -7.14
C CYS A 4 27.03 20.19 -8.19
N PHE A 5 27.91 19.25 -7.79
CA PHE A 5 28.80 18.58 -8.74
C PHE A 5 28.08 17.75 -9.82
N LYS A 6 26.78 17.43 -9.65
CA LYS A 6 26.02 16.66 -10.64
C LYS A 6 25.36 17.54 -11.70
N CYS A 7 24.80 18.68 -11.34
CA CYS A 7 24.11 19.56 -12.31
C CYS A 7 24.81 20.90 -12.55
N GLY A 8 25.96 21.17 -11.92
CA GLY A 8 26.74 22.41 -12.03
C GLY A 8 26.06 23.67 -11.46
N ALA A 9 24.83 23.57 -10.99
CA ALA A 9 24.10 24.74 -10.50
C ALA A 9 24.55 25.17 -9.10
N THR A 10 24.87 26.46 -8.92
CA THR A 10 25.16 27.07 -7.63
C THR A 10 23.86 27.37 -6.90
N LYS A 11 23.67 26.80 -5.73
CA LYS A 11 22.45 26.89 -4.92
C LYS A 11 22.76 27.24 -3.46
N PRO A 12 21.79 27.78 -2.70
CA PRO A 12 21.97 28.01 -1.27
C PRO A 12 22.16 26.68 -0.52
N TYR A 13 22.86 26.70 0.61
CA TYR A 13 23.08 25.51 1.44
C TYR A 13 21.80 24.81 1.88
N THR A 14 20.69 25.54 1.98
CA THR A 14 19.34 24.98 2.27
C THR A 14 18.88 23.94 1.24
N GLU A 15 19.41 24.00 0.01
CA GLU A 15 19.14 23.04 -1.07
C GLU A 15 20.05 21.79 -1.03
N PHE A 16 20.85 21.64 -0.02
CA PHE A 16 21.71 20.47 0.20
C PHE A 16 21.32 19.75 1.50
N TYR A 17 21.48 18.43 1.51
CA TYR A 17 21.32 17.68 2.76
C TYR A 17 22.57 17.82 3.62
N LYS A 18 22.39 17.95 4.94
CA LYS A 18 23.50 17.93 5.89
C LYS A 18 24.19 16.57 5.88
N HIS A 19 25.52 16.58 5.98
CA HIS A 19 26.31 15.35 6.01
C HIS A 19 27.59 15.55 6.85
N LYS A 20 27.70 14.79 7.94
CA LYS A 20 28.80 14.95 8.93
C LYS A 20 30.21 14.68 8.37
N GLY A 21 30.32 13.84 7.34
CA GLY A 21 31.61 13.49 6.74
C GLY A 21 32.12 14.45 5.65
N MET A 22 31.40 15.55 5.38
CA MET A 22 31.82 16.56 4.42
C MET A 22 32.44 17.77 5.15
N LYS A 23 33.54 18.34 4.60
CA LYS A 23 34.26 19.48 5.20
C LYS A 23 33.35 20.68 5.51
N ASP A 24 32.40 20.96 4.63
CA ASP A 24 31.41 22.04 4.74
C ASP A 24 30.09 21.62 5.39
N GLY A 25 29.99 20.38 5.86
CA GLY A 25 28.81 19.81 6.52
C GLY A 25 27.62 19.48 5.60
N TYR A 26 27.77 19.55 4.28
CA TYR A 26 26.69 19.32 3.30
C TYR A 26 27.11 18.38 2.17
N LEU A 27 26.15 17.58 1.69
CA LEU A 27 26.39 16.72 0.51
C LEU A 27 26.82 17.54 -0.70
N GLY A 28 27.68 16.97 -1.56
CA GLY A 28 28.11 17.59 -2.80
C GLY A 28 27.02 17.68 -3.88
N LYS A 29 25.93 16.88 -3.75
CA LYS A 29 24.76 16.92 -4.64
C LYS A 29 23.63 17.74 -4.01
N CYS A 30 22.94 18.54 -4.80
CA CYS A 30 21.72 19.22 -4.34
C CYS A 30 20.57 18.23 -4.10
N LYS A 31 19.58 18.64 -3.32
CA LYS A 31 18.39 17.81 -2.97
C LYS A 31 17.66 17.27 -4.20
N THR A 32 17.53 18.07 -5.26
CA THR A 32 16.89 17.65 -6.51
C THR A 32 17.65 16.51 -7.17
N CYS A 33 18.96 16.62 -7.35
CA CYS A 33 19.80 15.58 -7.92
C CYS A 33 19.81 14.31 -7.05
N THR A 34 19.88 14.47 -5.72
CA THR A 34 19.83 13.34 -4.80
C THR A 34 18.49 12.58 -4.90
N LYS A 35 17.36 13.31 -4.94
CA LYS A 35 16.04 12.70 -5.12
C LYS A 35 15.92 11.96 -6.47
N SER A 36 16.47 12.54 -7.54
CA SER A 36 16.50 11.90 -8.85
C SER A 36 17.30 10.60 -8.84
N ASP A 37 18.49 10.61 -8.22
CA ASP A 37 19.33 9.40 -8.11
C ASP A 37 18.64 8.29 -7.32
N VAL A 38 18.02 8.65 -6.18
CA VAL A 38 17.25 7.69 -5.36
C VAL A 38 16.10 7.10 -6.15
N LYS A 39 15.37 7.93 -6.92
CA LYS A 39 14.28 7.45 -7.77
C LYS A 39 14.80 6.50 -8.85
N THR A 40 15.82 6.87 -9.59
CA THR A 40 16.41 6.03 -10.64
C THR A 40 16.89 4.69 -10.08
N ASN A 41 17.58 4.71 -8.93
CA ASN A 41 18.04 3.47 -8.29
C ASN A 41 16.86 2.60 -7.82
N ARG A 42 15.81 3.22 -7.28
CA ARG A 42 14.60 2.48 -6.86
C ARG A 42 13.87 1.86 -8.06
N ASP A 43 13.75 2.61 -9.16
CA ASP A 43 13.10 2.14 -10.37
C ASP A 43 13.90 0.98 -11.02
N ALA A 44 15.23 1.06 -11.00
CA ALA A 44 16.11 0.00 -11.50
C ALA A 44 16.10 -1.28 -10.62
N ASN A 45 15.82 -1.13 -9.31
CA ASN A 45 15.82 -2.23 -8.34
C ASN A 45 14.43 -2.44 -7.72
N LEU A 46 13.37 -2.26 -8.51
CA LEU A 46 11.99 -2.20 -8.02
C LEU A 46 11.57 -3.48 -7.26
N GLU A 47 11.95 -4.66 -7.77
CA GLU A 47 11.59 -5.94 -7.16
C GLU A 47 12.27 -6.12 -5.79
N TYR A 48 13.56 -5.80 -5.69
CA TYR A 48 14.29 -5.81 -4.41
C TYR A 48 13.60 -4.91 -3.36
N TYR A 49 13.23 -3.67 -3.73
CA TYR A 49 12.57 -2.76 -2.80
C TYR A 49 11.15 -3.20 -2.43
N ARG A 50 10.43 -3.84 -3.35
CA ARG A 50 9.10 -4.42 -3.05
C ARG A 50 9.19 -5.56 -2.03
N GLU A 51 10.17 -6.44 -2.21
CA GLU A 51 10.40 -7.57 -1.31
C GLU A 51 10.84 -7.08 0.07
N TYR A 52 11.80 -6.18 0.12
CA TYR A 52 12.26 -5.53 1.35
C TYR A 52 11.12 -4.82 2.10
N ASP A 53 10.31 -4.02 1.41
CA ASP A 53 9.17 -3.31 2.02
C ASP A 53 8.09 -4.30 2.51
N LYS A 54 7.84 -5.40 1.78
CA LYS A 54 6.91 -6.47 2.16
C LYS A 54 7.40 -7.18 3.44
N GLU A 55 8.65 -7.59 3.46
CA GLU A 55 9.27 -8.28 4.58
C GLU A 55 9.32 -7.39 5.83
N ARG A 56 9.75 -6.14 5.66
CA ARG A 56 9.77 -5.13 6.72
C ARG A 56 8.37 -4.83 7.28
N HIS A 57 7.33 -4.83 6.44
CA HIS A 57 5.95 -4.67 6.89
C HIS A 57 5.46 -5.93 7.61
N HIS A 58 5.79 -7.12 7.10
CA HIS A 58 5.39 -8.40 7.70
C HIS A 58 6.01 -8.60 9.08
N ASN A 59 7.31 -8.33 9.21
CA ASN A 59 8.08 -8.60 10.42
C ASN A 59 8.00 -7.50 11.49
N ASN A 60 7.26 -6.40 11.25
CA ASN A 60 7.13 -5.32 12.21
C ASN A 60 5.66 -5.04 12.58
N PRO A 61 5.12 -5.72 13.60
CA PRO A 61 3.74 -5.55 14.05
C PRO A 61 3.45 -4.15 14.59
N GLU A 62 4.42 -3.50 15.24
CA GLU A 62 4.27 -2.13 15.76
C GLU A 62 4.10 -1.13 14.63
N ARG A 63 4.88 -1.26 13.56
CA ARG A 63 4.75 -0.44 12.36
C ARG A 63 3.38 -0.62 11.68
N ARG A 64 2.87 -1.86 11.62
CA ARG A 64 1.52 -2.13 11.10
C ARG A 64 0.46 -1.44 11.95
N ALA A 65 0.56 -1.56 13.27
CA ALA A 65 -0.36 -0.89 14.20
C ALA A 65 -0.30 0.64 14.06
N ALA A 66 0.90 1.23 13.99
CA ALA A 66 1.09 2.66 13.78
C ALA A 66 0.50 3.15 12.45
N ASN A 67 0.71 2.42 11.36
CA ASN A 67 0.13 2.74 10.05
C ASN A 67 -1.41 2.66 10.07
N HIS A 68 -1.96 1.65 10.75
CA HIS A 68 -3.40 1.51 10.93
C HIS A 68 -3.98 2.66 11.75
N ALA A 69 -3.33 3.01 12.87
CA ALA A 69 -3.73 4.14 13.72
C ALA A 69 -3.70 5.47 12.95
N SER A 70 -2.63 5.72 12.19
CA SER A 70 -2.49 6.91 11.34
C SER A 70 -3.59 6.99 10.28
N SER A 71 -3.90 5.88 9.62
CA SER A 71 -4.99 5.80 8.62
C SER A 71 -6.36 6.03 9.26
N LYS A 72 -6.59 5.51 10.48
CA LYS A 72 -7.82 5.71 11.24
C LYS A 72 -7.97 7.18 11.65
N LYS A 73 -6.87 7.79 12.15
CA LYS A 73 -6.82 9.21 12.52
C LYS A 73 -7.14 10.09 11.30
N TRP A 74 -6.45 9.87 10.18
CA TRP A 74 -6.68 10.65 8.96
C TRP A 74 -8.14 10.60 8.48
N ARG A 75 -8.78 9.41 8.49
CA ARG A 75 -10.20 9.27 8.11
C ARG A 75 -11.13 10.04 9.03
N LYS A 76 -10.81 10.08 10.33
CA LYS A 76 -11.57 10.84 11.34
C LYS A 76 -11.42 12.36 11.11
N GLU A 77 -10.23 12.82 10.75
CA GLU A 77 -9.92 14.23 10.50
C GLU A 77 -10.41 14.70 9.11
N ASN A 78 -10.58 13.78 8.16
CA ASN A 78 -10.97 14.09 6.79
C ASN A 78 -12.21 13.29 6.34
N PRO A 79 -13.37 13.39 7.02
CA PRO A 79 -14.53 12.55 6.74
C PRO A 79 -15.10 12.77 5.34
N VAL A 80 -15.20 14.02 4.89
CA VAL A 80 -15.72 14.36 3.56
C VAL A 80 -14.82 13.76 2.47
N ARG A 81 -13.52 13.99 2.56
CA ARG A 81 -12.57 13.46 1.58
C ARG A 81 -12.53 11.93 1.56
N SER A 82 -12.64 11.31 2.73
CA SER A 82 -12.74 9.85 2.85
C SER A 82 -13.98 9.28 2.17
N ALA A 83 -15.13 9.96 2.34
CA ALA A 83 -16.39 9.59 1.69
C ALA A 83 -16.32 9.75 0.17
N GLU A 84 -15.74 10.86 -0.33
CA GLU A 84 -15.51 11.10 -1.77
C GLU A 84 -14.65 10.00 -2.40
N LEU A 85 -13.53 9.63 -1.77
CA LEU A 85 -12.65 8.57 -2.24
C LEU A 85 -13.37 7.23 -2.31
N THR A 86 -14.18 6.93 -1.28
CA THR A 86 -14.99 5.71 -1.23
C THR A 86 -16.04 5.71 -2.36
N LYS A 87 -16.75 6.82 -2.55
CA LYS A 87 -17.75 6.98 -3.62
C LYS A 87 -17.11 6.85 -5.01
N ALA A 88 -15.97 7.50 -5.22
CA ALA A 88 -15.22 7.41 -6.47
C ALA A 88 -14.75 5.98 -6.78
N TRP A 89 -14.32 5.21 -5.76
CA TRP A 89 -13.98 3.81 -5.93
C TRP A 89 -15.21 2.97 -6.30
N GLN A 90 -16.35 3.19 -5.61
CA GLN A 90 -17.60 2.47 -5.88
C GLN A 90 -18.12 2.70 -7.30
N LEU A 91 -18.00 3.94 -7.80
CA LEU A 91 -18.40 4.28 -9.17
C LEU A 91 -17.51 3.60 -10.22
N ARG A 92 -16.21 3.49 -9.94
CA ARG A 92 -15.27 2.80 -10.84
C ARG A 92 -15.34 1.28 -10.77
N ASN A 93 -15.95 0.71 -9.72
CA ASN A 93 -16.01 -0.74 -9.47
C ASN A 93 -17.42 -1.21 -9.11
N PRO A 94 -18.44 -0.98 -9.97
CA PRO A 94 -19.83 -1.30 -9.64
C PRO A 94 -20.06 -2.79 -9.41
N ASP A 95 -19.43 -3.66 -10.21
CA ASP A 95 -19.61 -5.12 -10.09
C ASP A 95 -19.00 -5.65 -8.79
N LYS A 96 -17.81 -5.16 -8.43
CA LYS A 96 -17.18 -5.50 -7.13
C LYS A 96 -18.05 -5.07 -5.96
N ARG A 97 -18.60 -3.85 -6.01
CA ARG A 97 -19.52 -3.36 -4.97
C ARG A 97 -20.75 -4.23 -4.86
N LYS A 98 -21.37 -4.59 -6.02
CA LYS A 98 -22.56 -5.44 -6.07
C LYS A 98 -22.28 -6.84 -5.48
N ALA A 99 -21.12 -7.42 -5.80
CA ALA A 99 -20.71 -8.72 -5.28
C ALA A 99 -20.49 -8.67 -3.75
N HIS A 100 -19.75 -7.67 -3.24
CA HIS A 100 -19.55 -7.48 -1.82
C HIS A 100 -20.89 -7.30 -1.06
N TYR A 101 -21.83 -6.54 -1.63
CA TYR A 101 -23.15 -6.34 -1.04
C TYR A 101 -23.96 -7.66 -0.98
N ARG A 102 -23.91 -8.49 -2.03
CA ARG A 102 -24.57 -9.79 -2.05
C ARG A 102 -24.02 -10.75 -1.00
N VAL A 103 -22.69 -10.83 -0.83
CA VAL A 103 -22.06 -11.63 0.24
C VAL A 103 -22.49 -11.12 1.62
N SER A 104 -22.45 -9.80 1.85
CA SER A 104 -22.88 -9.20 3.11
C SER A 104 -24.34 -9.57 3.47
N ASN A 105 -25.22 -9.50 2.50
CA ASN A 105 -26.64 -9.86 2.68
C ASN A 105 -26.82 -11.36 2.91
N ALA A 106 -26.10 -12.21 2.18
CA ALA A 106 -26.17 -13.66 2.35
C ALA A 106 -25.65 -14.12 3.71
N LEU A 107 -24.60 -13.47 4.24
CA LEU A 107 -24.13 -13.68 5.62
C LEU A 107 -25.17 -13.26 6.64
N ARG A 108 -25.81 -12.09 6.45
CA ARG A 108 -26.82 -11.57 7.39
C ARG A 108 -28.08 -12.43 7.42
N SER A 109 -28.46 -13.01 6.27
CA SER A 109 -29.62 -13.91 6.18
C SER A 109 -29.31 -15.37 6.53
N GLY A 110 -28.08 -15.70 6.91
CA GLY A 110 -27.67 -17.08 7.19
C GLY A 110 -27.56 -17.98 5.95
N LYS A 111 -27.68 -17.40 4.73
CA LYS A 111 -27.60 -18.19 3.47
C LYS A 111 -26.20 -18.75 3.22
N ILE A 112 -25.18 -18.07 3.68
CA ILE A 112 -23.78 -18.52 3.69
C ILE A 112 -23.17 -18.25 5.06
N GLU A 113 -22.18 -19.05 5.42
CA GLU A 113 -21.41 -18.90 6.64
C GLU A 113 -19.93 -18.65 6.34
N LYS A 114 -19.26 -17.94 7.25
CA LYS A 114 -17.82 -17.80 7.16
C LYS A 114 -17.15 -19.12 7.49
N LYS A 115 -16.22 -19.51 6.65
CA LYS A 115 -15.35 -20.68 6.90
C LYS A 115 -13.96 -20.21 7.27
N PRO A 116 -13.17 -20.99 8.01
CA PRO A 116 -11.77 -20.69 8.26
C PRO A 116 -10.99 -20.45 6.97
N CYS A 117 -9.85 -19.76 7.07
CA CYS A 117 -8.98 -19.50 5.94
C CYS A 117 -8.62 -20.79 5.20
N ALA A 118 -8.89 -20.85 3.91
CA ALA A 118 -8.66 -22.03 3.08
C ALA A 118 -7.17 -22.44 2.97
N VAL A 119 -6.25 -21.56 3.39
CA VAL A 119 -4.79 -21.79 3.31
C VAL A 119 -4.21 -22.15 4.68
N CYS A 120 -4.58 -21.44 5.75
CA CYS A 120 -3.94 -21.60 7.07
C CYS A 120 -4.91 -21.86 8.24
N GLY A 121 -6.21 -22.01 7.97
CA GLY A 121 -7.21 -22.28 9.01
C GLY A 121 -7.54 -21.11 9.96
N ALA A 122 -6.99 -19.92 9.77
CA ALA A 122 -7.28 -18.76 10.63
C ALA A 122 -8.77 -18.40 10.59
N GLU A 123 -9.37 -18.10 11.75
CA GLU A 123 -10.80 -17.78 11.87
C GLU A 123 -11.16 -16.37 11.38
N THR A 124 -10.22 -15.42 11.50
CA THR A 124 -10.43 -14.05 11.01
C THR A 124 -10.23 -14.00 9.51
N VAL A 125 -11.35 -13.98 8.76
CA VAL A 125 -11.33 -14.12 7.30
C VAL A 125 -12.12 -13.03 6.58
N GLN A 126 -11.77 -12.85 5.30
CA GLN A 126 -12.46 -12.01 4.33
C GLN A 126 -12.88 -12.87 3.14
N ALA A 127 -14.00 -12.50 2.50
CA ALA A 127 -14.44 -13.15 1.27
C ALA A 127 -13.61 -12.63 0.09
N HIS A 128 -12.85 -13.50 -0.55
CA HIS A 128 -12.19 -13.26 -1.82
C HIS A 128 -13.08 -13.74 -2.97
N HIS A 129 -13.23 -12.91 -4.00
CA HIS A 129 -13.97 -13.26 -5.20
C HIS A 129 -13.01 -13.60 -6.34
N PRO A 130 -12.84 -14.85 -6.72
CA PRO A 130 -12.12 -15.22 -7.94
C PRO A 130 -12.82 -14.67 -9.19
N ASP A 131 -14.16 -14.68 -9.17
CA ASP A 131 -15.03 -14.17 -10.23
C ASP A 131 -16.15 -13.31 -9.61
N TYR A 132 -16.16 -12.03 -9.92
CA TYR A 132 -17.19 -11.10 -9.45
C TYR A 132 -18.57 -11.30 -10.11
N SER A 133 -18.66 -12.03 -11.23
CA SER A 133 -19.93 -12.39 -11.85
C SER A 133 -20.71 -13.40 -11.01
N LYS A 134 -20.00 -14.17 -10.17
CA LYS A 134 -20.52 -15.20 -9.27
C LYS A 134 -20.37 -14.79 -7.80
N PRO A 135 -21.14 -13.83 -7.33
CA PRO A 135 -20.88 -13.12 -6.07
C PRO A 135 -20.97 -13.99 -4.81
N LEU A 136 -21.58 -15.15 -4.84
CA LEU A 136 -21.66 -16.06 -3.68
C LEU A 136 -20.62 -17.19 -3.72
N GLU A 137 -19.92 -17.38 -4.84
CA GLU A 137 -18.77 -18.27 -4.95
C GLU A 137 -17.52 -17.56 -4.44
N VAL A 138 -17.31 -17.57 -3.13
CA VAL A 138 -16.19 -16.89 -2.48
C VAL A 138 -15.23 -17.89 -1.84
N GLN A 139 -13.96 -17.52 -1.82
CA GLN A 139 -12.92 -18.18 -1.05
C GLN A 139 -12.69 -17.41 0.24
N TRP A 140 -12.73 -18.09 1.38
CA TRP A 140 -12.47 -17.47 2.68
C TRP A 140 -10.98 -17.45 2.94
N LEU A 141 -10.40 -16.24 3.07
CA LEU A 141 -8.97 -16.05 3.26
C LEU A 141 -8.72 -15.08 4.42
N CYS A 142 -7.70 -15.35 5.22
CA CYS A 142 -7.20 -14.36 6.17
C CYS A 142 -6.60 -13.16 5.41
N ILE A 143 -6.40 -12.05 6.10
CA ILE A 143 -5.87 -10.81 5.52
C ILE A 143 -4.58 -11.03 4.71
N MET A 144 -3.66 -11.87 5.21
CA MET A 144 -2.39 -12.16 4.55
C MET A 144 -2.60 -12.90 3.22
N HIS A 145 -3.30 -14.04 3.25
CA HIS A 145 -3.54 -14.84 2.05
C HIS A 145 -4.46 -14.14 1.04
N HIS A 146 -5.41 -13.32 1.50
CA HIS A 146 -6.24 -12.48 0.62
C HIS A 146 -5.38 -11.45 -0.15
N HIS A 147 -4.43 -10.80 0.54
CA HIS A 147 -3.51 -9.88 -0.11
C HIS A 147 -2.58 -10.60 -1.10
N GLU A 148 -2.03 -11.77 -0.73
CA GLU A 148 -1.15 -12.57 -1.60
C GLU A 148 -1.87 -13.01 -2.88
N THR A 149 -3.12 -13.45 -2.77
CA THR A 149 -3.93 -13.83 -3.92
C THR A 149 -4.06 -12.66 -4.90
N HIS A 150 -4.39 -11.46 -4.41
CA HIS A 150 -4.47 -10.28 -5.28
C HIS A 150 -3.12 -9.84 -5.88
N VAL A 151 -2.00 -10.06 -5.20
CA VAL A 151 -0.66 -9.80 -5.75
C VAL A 151 -0.36 -10.77 -6.89
N ASN A 152 -0.66 -12.06 -6.70
CA ASN A 152 -0.43 -13.10 -7.69
C ASN A 152 -1.33 -12.93 -8.94
N GLU A 153 -2.58 -12.54 -8.77
CA GLU A 153 -3.49 -12.21 -9.88
C GLU A 153 -2.98 -11.04 -10.72
N ARG A 154 -2.42 -10.01 -10.09
CA ARG A 154 -1.82 -8.85 -10.81
C ARG A 154 -0.54 -9.19 -11.56
N ARG A 155 0.22 -10.18 -11.10
CA ARG A 155 1.45 -10.65 -11.77
C ARG A 155 1.15 -11.52 -13.00
N ARG A 156 -0.05 -12.09 -13.09
CA ARG A 156 -0.48 -12.95 -14.21
C ARG A 156 -1.15 -12.17 -15.36
N ARG A 157 -1.42 -10.90 -15.16
CA ARG A 157 -1.98 -9.97 -16.16
C ARG A 157 -0.88 -9.14 -16.82
#